data_36a2b8053793562a230ac4422ccee3cc
#
_entry.id   36a2b8053793562a230ac4422ccee3cc
#
_cell.length_a   1.000
_cell.length_b   1.000
_cell.length_c   1.000
_cell.angle_alpha   90.00
_cell.angle_beta   90.00
_cell.angle_gamma   90.00
#
_symmetry.space_group_name_H-M   'P 1'
#
loop_
_entity.id
_entity.type
_entity.pdbx_description
1 polymer ?
#
loop_
_entity_poly.entity_id
_entity_poly.type
_entity_poly.pdbx_seq_one_letter_code
_entity_poly.pdbx_strand_id
1 'polypeptide(L)'
;MHISEHRKAIDKLDAHIVRLLNERTRHVLAIGDIKLAAGEEIYAPHREHAVFQRICRLNAGPITSGQLRAIYREIMSSALALEKNMTIAYLGPEATLTHQAAIRKFGASLRYAPQKTIADVFTEVSKGRADYGVVPVENSTEGVVTHTLDMFVDSDLKIVSQIIPPARQRLMIPPGGPRAKIRQLYVHPRIQDNAANATRFLVLGRQCSPPTGDDRTSLLVSMADKAGALHRVIAAFRHCQINMTKIEPRPGRRKAWKYFFFIDCDGHVQDRKVSKVVALLERESGRVKVLGSYPNTE
;
A
#
# COMPACT_ATOMS: atom_id res chain seq x y z
N MET A 1 -7.01 -45.77 -6.42
CA MET A 1 -7.70 -44.99 -5.40
C MET A 1 -9.04 -44.52 -5.95
N HIS A 2 -10.14 -44.75 -5.25
CA HIS A 2 -11.47 -44.30 -5.69
C HIS A 2 -11.71 -42.84 -5.27
N ILE A 3 -12.55 -42.11 -6.03
CA ILE A 3 -12.93 -40.69 -5.72
C ILE A 3 -13.39 -40.57 -4.28
N SER A 4 -14.11 -41.53 -3.72
CA SER A 4 -14.58 -41.55 -2.34
C SER A 4 -13.45 -41.59 -1.31
N GLU A 5 -12.34 -42.23 -1.60
CA GLU A 5 -11.15 -42.27 -0.72
C GLU A 5 -10.44 -40.91 -0.68
N HIS A 6 -10.30 -40.26 -1.85
CA HIS A 6 -9.75 -38.92 -1.93
C HIS A 6 -10.62 -37.90 -1.18
N ARG A 7 -11.95 -37.98 -1.31
CA ARG A 7 -12.87 -37.09 -0.55
C ARG A 7 -12.73 -37.27 0.96
N LYS A 8 -12.70 -38.52 1.46
CA LYS A 8 -12.45 -38.80 2.87
C LYS A 8 -11.10 -38.28 3.38
N ALA A 9 -10.07 -38.32 2.53
CA ALA A 9 -8.78 -37.77 2.87
C ALA A 9 -8.83 -36.21 2.95
N ILE A 10 -9.53 -35.55 2.02
CA ILE A 10 -9.76 -34.10 2.04
C ILE A 10 -10.53 -33.70 3.29
N ASP A 11 -11.61 -34.36 3.65
CA ASP A 11 -12.41 -34.09 4.85
C ASP A 11 -11.56 -34.11 6.13
N LYS A 12 -10.61 -35.05 6.24
CA LYS A 12 -9.66 -35.12 7.36
C LYS A 12 -8.68 -33.95 7.35
N LEU A 13 -8.18 -33.55 6.18
CA LEU A 13 -7.28 -32.39 6.05
C LEU A 13 -8.02 -31.11 6.38
N ASP A 14 -9.27 -30.95 5.93
CA ASP A 14 -10.09 -29.77 6.24
C ASP A 14 -10.33 -29.62 7.75
N ALA A 15 -10.64 -30.70 8.43
CA ALA A 15 -10.76 -30.68 9.90
C ALA A 15 -9.45 -30.26 10.59
N HIS A 16 -8.30 -30.67 10.05
CA HIS A 16 -6.97 -30.25 10.53
C HIS A 16 -6.72 -28.76 10.28
N ILE A 17 -7.02 -28.28 9.06
CA ILE A 17 -6.87 -26.89 8.67
C ILE A 17 -7.70 -25.98 9.59
N VAL A 18 -8.98 -26.32 9.83
CA VAL A 18 -9.86 -25.56 10.73
C VAL A 18 -9.27 -25.48 12.15
N ARG A 19 -8.78 -26.60 12.68
CA ARG A 19 -8.14 -26.63 14.00
C ARG A 19 -6.91 -25.71 14.05
N LEU A 20 -6.01 -25.82 13.06
CA LEU A 20 -4.80 -25.01 13.00
C LEU A 20 -5.08 -23.52 12.81
N LEU A 21 -6.10 -23.16 12.00
CA LEU A 21 -6.54 -21.77 11.86
C LEU A 21 -7.05 -21.19 13.17
N ASN A 22 -7.85 -21.93 13.92
CA ASN A 22 -8.32 -21.49 15.25
C ASN A 22 -7.18 -21.36 16.25
N GLU A 23 -6.24 -22.30 16.28
CA GLU A 23 -5.05 -22.23 17.13
C GLU A 23 -4.21 -21.01 16.79
N ARG A 24 -3.92 -20.78 15.51
CA ARG A 24 -3.22 -19.58 15.03
C ARG A 24 -3.93 -18.30 15.45
N THR A 25 -5.26 -18.25 15.34
CA THR A 25 -6.07 -17.08 15.68
C THR A 25 -6.00 -16.78 17.18
N ARG A 26 -6.01 -17.78 18.07
CA ARG A 26 -5.82 -17.55 19.52
C ARG A 26 -4.48 -16.85 19.82
N HIS A 27 -3.40 -17.27 19.16
CA HIS A 27 -2.09 -16.59 19.32
C HIS A 27 -2.11 -15.16 18.76
N VAL A 28 -2.84 -14.91 17.68
CA VAL A 28 -2.97 -13.56 17.10
C VAL A 28 -3.72 -12.65 18.08
N LEU A 29 -4.83 -13.10 18.64
CA LEU A 29 -5.60 -12.34 19.64
C LEU A 29 -4.75 -12.00 20.88
N ALA A 30 -3.98 -12.96 21.39
CA ALA A 30 -3.07 -12.71 22.51
C ALA A 30 -1.99 -11.66 22.18
N ILE A 31 -1.47 -11.65 20.95
CA ILE A 31 -0.56 -10.60 20.48
C ILE A 31 -1.27 -9.26 20.37
N GLY A 32 -2.52 -9.25 19.88
CA GLY A 32 -3.36 -8.06 19.80
C GLY A 32 -3.55 -7.39 21.17
N ASP A 33 -3.88 -8.18 22.19
CA ASP A 33 -4.03 -7.70 23.57
C ASP A 33 -2.74 -7.06 24.10
N ILE A 34 -1.57 -7.70 23.85
CA ILE A 34 -0.27 -7.16 24.25
C ILE A 34 0.02 -5.83 23.57
N LYS A 35 -0.24 -5.73 22.26
CA LYS A 35 -0.05 -4.51 21.49
C LYS A 35 -0.95 -3.38 21.97
N LEU A 36 -2.23 -3.66 22.20
CA LEU A 36 -3.19 -2.69 22.73
C LEU A 36 -2.76 -2.16 24.10
N ALA A 37 -2.30 -3.03 24.98
CA ALA A 37 -1.77 -2.63 26.28
C ALA A 37 -0.50 -1.77 26.18
N ALA A 38 0.32 -1.99 25.14
CA ALA A 38 1.53 -1.19 24.85
C ALA A 38 1.24 0.09 24.03
N GLY A 39 0.01 0.33 23.57
CA GLY A 39 -0.35 1.45 22.69
C GLY A 39 0.21 1.31 21.28
N GLU A 40 0.52 0.09 20.85
CA GLU A 40 1.04 -0.20 19.51
C GLU A 40 -0.08 -0.41 18.49
N GLU A 41 0.20 -0.13 17.23
CA GLU A 41 -0.73 -0.39 16.12
C GLU A 41 -0.90 -1.90 15.88
N ILE A 42 -2.15 -2.33 15.72
CA ILE A 42 -2.49 -3.75 15.47
C ILE A 42 -1.94 -4.20 14.11
N TYR A 43 -2.21 -3.42 13.05
CA TYR A 43 -1.72 -3.73 11.71
C TYR A 43 -0.22 -3.44 11.59
N ALA A 44 0.54 -4.44 11.14
CA ALA A 44 1.99 -4.40 11.03
C ALA A 44 2.42 -4.82 9.61
N PRO A 45 2.60 -3.86 8.66
CA PRO A 45 2.97 -4.14 7.27
C PRO A 45 4.27 -4.95 7.14
N HIS A 46 5.28 -4.66 7.97
CA HIS A 46 6.54 -5.39 8.02
C HIS A 46 6.34 -6.87 8.40
N ARG A 47 5.44 -7.15 9.35
CA ARG A 47 5.12 -8.51 9.76
C ARG A 47 4.34 -9.27 8.68
N GLU A 48 3.38 -8.61 8.05
CA GLU A 48 2.66 -9.14 6.88
C GLU A 48 3.63 -9.54 5.78
N HIS A 49 4.57 -8.66 5.44
CA HIS A 49 5.63 -8.92 4.46
C HIS A 49 6.46 -10.16 4.83
N ALA A 50 6.94 -10.23 6.08
CA ALA A 50 7.71 -11.37 6.58
C ALA A 50 6.93 -12.70 6.53
N VAL A 51 5.62 -12.67 6.83
CA VAL A 51 4.74 -13.84 6.72
C VAL A 51 4.64 -14.29 5.27
N PHE A 52 4.38 -13.38 4.32
CA PHE A 52 4.31 -13.72 2.90
C PHE A 52 5.61 -14.29 2.35
N GLN A 53 6.76 -13.73 2.72
CA GLN A 53 8.05 -14.30 2.33
C GLN A 53 8.25 -15.71 2.88
N ARG A 54 7.91 -15.93 4.16
CA ARG A 54 8.07 -17.22 4.82
C ARG A 54 7.19 -18.30 4.17
N ILE A 55 5.91 -18.04 3.95
CA ILE A 55 5.00 -19.03 3.35
C ILE A 55 5.37 -19.38 1.91
N CYS A 56 5.85 -18.38 1.14
CA CYS A 56 6.32 -18.63 -0.22
C CYS A 56 7.57 -19.51 -0.23
N ARG A 57 8.50 -19.36 0.74
CA ARG A 57 9.68 -20.22 0.87
C ARG A 57 9.33 -21.66 1.30
N LEU A 58 8.30 -21.82 2.10
CA LEU A 58 7.83 -23.12 2.55
C LEU A 58 7.00 -23.88 1.49
N ASN A 59 6.60 -23.16 0.44
CA ASN A 59 5.72 -23.73 -0.59
C ASN A 59 6.49 -24.66 -1.55
N ALA A 60 6.21 -25.94 -1.47
CA ALA A 60 6.73 -26.94 -2.39
C ALA A 60 5.76 -27.34 -3.54
N GLY A 61 4.63 -26.61 -3.70
CA GLY A 61 3.60 -26.90 -4.69
C GLY A 61 2.60 -27.94 -4.21
N PRO A 62 1.55 -28.26 -4.97
CA PRO A 62 1.16 -27.77 -6.29
C PRO A 62 0.49 -26.37 -6.30
N ILE A 63 0.19 -25.79 -5.13
CA ILE A 63 -0.37 -24.43 -5.02
C ILE A 63 0.70 -23.42 -5.44
N THR A 64 0.36 -22.47 -6.31
CA THR A 64 1.28 -21.39 -6.69
C THR A 64 1.48 -20.40 -5.53
N SER A 65 2.62 -19.74 -5.48
CA SER A 65 2.88 -18.68 -4.47
C SER A 65 1.83 -17.56 -4.50
N GLY A 66 1.31 -17.22 -5.68
CA GLY A 66 0.23 -16.23 -5.82
C GLY A 66 -1.08 -16.67 -5.18
N GLN A 67 -1.47 -17.94 -5.37
CA GLN A 67 -2.66 -18.51 -4.72
C GLN A 67 -2.48 -18.59 -3.20
N LEU A 68 -1.30 -19.02 -2.74
CA LEU A 68 -0.99 -19.10 -1.33
C LEU A 68 -1.03 -17.73 -0.65
N ARG A 69 -0.50 -16.68 -1.30
CA ARG A 69 -0.62 -15.29 -0.83
C ARG A 69 -2.08 -14.84 -0.72
N ALA A 70 -2.93 -15.20 -1.69
CA ALA A 70 -4.36 -14.86 -1.64
C ALA A 70 -5.07 -15.52 -0.44
N ILE A 71 -4.81 -16.81 -0.19
CA ILE A 71 -5.36 -17.53 0.97
C ILE A 71 -4.88 -16.89 2.28
N TYR A 72 -3.58 -16.65 2.42
CA TYR A 72 -3.03 -16.09 3.65
C TYR A 72 -3.47 -14.64 3.90
N ARG A 73 -3.73 -13.86 2.86
CA ARG A 73 -4.34 -12.54 3.01
C ARG A 73 -5.69 -12.62 3.71
N GLU A 74 -6.57 -13.54 3.30
CA GLU A 74 -7.88 -13.70 3.95
C GLU A 74 -7.75 -14.27 5.38
N ILE A 75 -6.80 -15.17 5.62
CA ILE A 75 -6.49 -15.65 6.98
C ILE A 75 -6.03 -14.48 7.88
N MET A 76 -5.18 -13.58 7.37
CA MET A 76 -4.73 -12.41 8.13
C MET A 76 -5.83 -11.37 8.29
N SER A 77 -6.64 -11.14 7.24
CA SER A 77 -7.78 -10.22 7.28
C SER A 77 -8.82 -10.62 8.34
N SER A 78 -9.19 -11.90 8.37
CA SER A 78 -10.13 -12.41 9.38
C SER A 78 -9.59 -12.29 10.79
N ALA A 79 -8.29 -12.52 10.99
CA ALA A 79 -7.65 -12.35 12.28
C ALA A 79 -7.64 -10.88 12.72
N LEU A 80 -7.26 -9.94 11.85
CA LEU A 80 -7.29 -8.50 12.11
C LEU A 80 -8.71 -8.02 12.48
N ALA A 81 -9.74 -8.54 11.81
CA ALA A 81 -11.14 -8.19 12.09
C ALA A 81 -11.57 -8.64 13.52
N LEU A 82 -10.98 -9.73 14.02
CA LEU A 82 -11.23 -10.22 15.38
C LEU A 82 -10.45 -9.46 16.45
N GLU A 83 -9.21 -9.02 16.13
CA GLU A 83 -8.40 -8.22 17.06
C GLU A 83 -8.98 -6.82 17.27
N LYS A 84 -9.48 -6.18 16.20
CA LYS A 84 -10.06 -4.85 16.23
C LYS A 84 -11.04 -4.69 15.09
N ASN A 85 -12.18 -4.06 15.34
CA ASN A 85 -13.14 -3.67 14.29
C ASN A 85 -12.56 -2.53 13.43
N MET A 86 -11.56 -2.88 12.61
CA MET A 86 -10.76 -1.95 11.85
C MET A 86 -11.52 -1.39 10.65
N THR A 87 -11.43 -0.08 10.45
CA THR A 87 -12.07 0.64 9.33
C THR A 87 -11.02 1.19 8.37
N ILE A 88 -11.18 0.90 7.09
CA ILE A 88 -10.33 1.39 5.99
C ILE A 88 -11.10 2.43 5.19
N ALA A 89 -10.70 3.70 5.28
CA ALA A 89 -11.23 4.76 4.42
C ALA A 89 -10.58 4.68 3.04
N TYR A 90 -11.32 4.91 1.98
CA TYR A 90 -10.78 4.90 0.63
C TYR A 90 -11.52 5.89 -0.28
N LEU A 91 -10.87 6.34 -1.38
CA LEU A 91 -11.52 7.18 -2.38
C LEU A 91 -12.59 6.36 -3.10
N GLY A 92 -13.87 6.68 -2.82
CA GLY A 92 -15.04 6.03 -3.40
C GLY A 92 -15.33 6.45 -4.84
N PRO A 93 -16.49 6.01 -5.33
CA PRO A 93 -17.46 5.11 -4.71
C PRO A 93 -17.00 3.65 -4.60
N GLU A 94 -17.89 2.76 -4.18
CA GLU A 94 -17.62 1.31 -4.17
C GLU A 94 -17.33 0.79 -5.59
N ALA A 95 -16.64 -0.36 -5.67
CA ALA A 95 -16.22 -1.02 -6.91
C ALA A 95 -15.21 -0.23 -7.77
N THR A 96 -14.66 0.90 -7.28
CA THR A 96 -13.57 1.62 -7.95
C THR A 96 -12.23 0.86 -7.84
N LEU A 97 -11.23 1.29 -8.63
CA LEU A 97 -9.87 0.75 -8.53
C LEU A 97 -9.28 0.94 -7.12
N THR A 98 -9.62 2.05 -6.45
CA THR A 98 -9.17 2.30 -5.07
C THR A 98 -9.80 1.30 -4.10
N HIS A 99 -11.10 1.00 -4.24
CA HIS A 99 -11.77 -0.04 -3.45
C HIS A 99 -11.16 -1.41 -3.66
N GLN A 100 -10.92 -1.79 -4.92
CA GLN A 100 -10.26 -3.05 -5.26
C GLN A 100 -8.83 -3.12 -4.69
N ALA A 101 -8.07 -2.03 -4.74
CA ALA A 101 -6.74 -1.95 -4.14
C ALA A 101 -6.81 -2.13 -2.62
N ALA A 102 -7.78 -1.50 -1.94
CA ALA A 102 -7.98 -1.64 -0.50
C ALA A 102 -8.30 -3.09 -0.11
N ILE A 103 -9.27 -3.75 -0.77
CA ILE A 103 -9.61 -5.16 -0.53
C ILE A 103 -8.40 -6.06 -0.84
N ARG A 104 -7.68 -5.78 -1.93
CA ARG A 104 -6.50 -6.57 -2.29
C ARG A 104 -5.39 -6.48 -1.24
N LYS A 105 -5.27 -5.37 -0.55
CA LYS A 105 -4.29 -5.18 0.52
C LYS A 105 -4.75 -5.80 1.83
N PHE A 106 -5.96 -5.50 2.25
CA PHE A 106 -6.44 -5.80 3.60
C PHE A 106 -7.37 -7.03 3.68
N GLY A 107 -7.77 -7.63 2.53
CA GLY A 107 -8.73 -8.75 2.47
C GLY A 107 -10.18 -8.29 2.64
N ALA A 108 -11.08 -9.26 2.68
CA ALA A 108 -12.52 -8.98 2.64
C ALA A 108 -13.18 -8.82 4.02
N SER A 109 -12.49 -9.16 5.12
CA SER A 109 -13.09 -9.25 6.45
C SER A 109 -13.17 -7.92 7.21
N LEU A 110 -12.55 -6.84 6.71
CA LEU A 110 -12.52 -5.53 7.36
C LEU A 110 -13.68 -4.64 6.90
N ARG A 111 -13.89 -3.53 7.62
CA ARG A 111 -14.87 -2.51 7.23
C ARG A 111 -14.25 -1.52 6.24
N TYR A 112 -14.96 -1.25 5.15
CA TYR A 112 -14.54 -0.32 4.12
C TYR A 112 -15.48 0.88 4.06
N ALA A 113 -14.93 2.10 4.21
CA ALA A 113 -15.68 3.36 4.26
C ALA A 113 -15.35 4.23 3.04
N PRO A 114 -16.24 4.28 2.01
CA PRO A 114 -16.01 5.12 0.83
C PRO A 114 -16.09 6.60 1.21
N GLN A 115 -15.12 7.38 0.73
CA GLN A 115 -15.06 8.83 0.91
C GLN A 115 -15.23 9.54 -0.44
N LYS A 116 -15.84 10.72 -0.42
CA LYS A 116 -16.12 11.49 -1.64
C LYS A 116 -14.85 12.08 -2.25
N THR A 117 -13.89 12.48 -1.42
CA THR A 117 -12.65 13.13 -1.85
C THR A 117 -11.42 12.53 -1.17
N ILE A 118 -10.26 12.74 -1.76
CA ILE A 118 -8.96 12.37 -1.14
C ILE A 118 -8.79 13.10 0.20
N ALA A 119 -9.19 14.38 0.28
CA ALA A 119 -9.12 15.16 1.51
C ALA A 119 -9.97 14.55 2.64
N ASP A 120 -11.13 13.98 2.31
CA ASP A 120 -11.97 13.28 3.29
C ASP A 120 -11.28 12.03 3.81
N VAL A 121 -10.60 11.24 2.95
CA VAL A 121 -9.82 10.08 3.38
C VAL A 121 -8.74 10.49 4.41
N PHE A 122 -7.96 11.54 4.12
CA PHE A 122 -6.97 12.07 5.06
C PHE A 122 -7.62 12.52 6.37
N THR A 123 -8.76 13.18 6.29
CA THR A 123 -9.50 13.68 7.46
C THR A 123 -10.02 12.54 8.33
N GLU A 124 -10.59 11.48 7.74
CA GLU A 124 -11.09 10.32 8.48
C GLU A 124 -9.98 9.62 9.27
N VAL A 125 -8.80 9.44 8.63
CA VAL A 125 -7.65 8.82 9.30
C VAL A 125 -7.05 9.74 10.37
N SER A 126 -6.89 11.04 10.09
CA SER A 126 -6.34 12.01 11.04
C SER A 126 -7.20 12.14 12.30
N LYS A 127 -8.53 12.10 12.16
CA LYS A 127 -9.48 12.16 13.26
C LYS A 127 -9.71 10.81 13.97
N GLY A 128 -9.06 9.74 13.52
CA GLY A 128 -9.19 8.40 14.12
C GLY A 128 -10.55 7.72 13.86
N ARG A 129 -11.36 8.23 12.92
CA ARG A 129 -12.62 7.58 12.50
C ARG A 129 -12.39 6.43 11.53
N ALA A 130 -11.25 6.44 10.83
CA ALA A 130 -10.71 5.29 10.14
C ALA A 130 -9.31 4.99 10.68
N ASP A 131 -8.94 3.71 10.67
CA ASP A 131 -7.62 3.27 11.12
C ASP A 131 -6.56 3.54 10.05
N TYR A 132 -6.92 3.26 8.79
CA TYR A 132 -6.06 3.47 7.62
C TYR A 132 -6.85 4.11 6.48
N GLY A 133 -6.11 4.73 5.55
CA GLY A 133 -6.67 5.31 4.33
C GLY A 133 -5.99 4.75 3.09
N VAL A 134 -6.75 4.56 2.00
CA VAL A 134 -6.20 4.17 0.70
C VAL A 134 -6.50 5.26 -0.33
N VAL A 135 -5.44 5.80 -0.94
CA VAL A 135 -5.54 6.88 -1.93
C VAL A 135 -4.68 6.59 -3.15
N PRO A 136 -5.10 6.97 -4.36
CA PRO A 136 -4.25 6.89 -5.55
C PRO A 136 -3.16 7.96 -5.49
N VAL A 137 -1.94 7.63 -5.91
CA VAL A 137 -0.83 8.60 -5.99
C VAL A 137 -0.29 8.79 -7.38
N GLU A 138 -0.38 7.76 -8.22
CA GLU A 138 0.22 7.77 -9.54
C GLU A 138 -0.48 6.76 -10.45
N ASN A 139 -0.63 7.14 -11.72
CA ASN A 139 -1.05 6.25 -12.79
C ASN A 139 0.00 6.31 -13.90
N SER A 140 0.39 5.15 -14.44
CA SER A 140 1.46 5.07 -15.45
C SER A 140 1.14 5.80 -16.75
N THR A 141 -0.16 6.04 -17.04
CA THR A 141 -0.63 6.71 -18.27
C THR A 141 -0.99 8.19 -18.01
N GLU A 142 -1.61 8.48 -16.86
CA GLU A 142 -2.11 9.83 -16.54
C GLU A 142 -1.14 10.64 -15.67
N GLY A 143 -0.10 9.98 -15.17
CA GLY A 143 0.90 10.61 -14.30
C GLY A 143 0.44 10.70 -12.84
N VAL A 144 0.95 11.71 -12.15
CA VAL A 144 0.81 11.86 -10.70
C VAL A 144 -0.56 12.42 -10.32
N VAL A 145 -1.18 11.84 -9.29
CA VAL A 145 -2.39 12.39 -8.65
C VAL A 145 -1.98 13.54 -7.73
N THR A 146 -1.92 14.73 -8.31
CA THR A 146 -1.38 15.93 -7.67
C THR A 146 -2.06 16.26 -6.35
N HIS A 147 -3.38 16.01 -6.25
CA HIS A 147 -4.17 16.30 -5.05
C HIS A 147 -3.72 15.46 -3.85
N THR A 148 -3.34 14.20 -4.06
CA THR A 148 -2.79 13.34 -2.98
C THR A 148 -1.47 13.89 -2.45
N LEU A 149 -0.58 14.35 -3.34
CA LEU A 149 0.69 14.93 -2.92
C LEU A 149 0.49 16.23 -2.14
N ASP A 150 -0.44 17.09 -2.58
CA ASP A 150 -0.73 18.34 -1.91
C ASP A 150 -1.21 18.15 -0.46
N MET A 151 -1.99 17.07 -0.22
CA MET A 151 -2.47 16.74 1.14
C MET A 151 -1.34 16.41 2.11
N PHE A 152 -0.24 15.82 1.65
CA PHE A 152 0.91 15.49 2.50
C PHE A 152 1.69 16.72 3.00
N VAL A 153 1.56 17.87 2.36
CA VAL A 153 2.24 19.11 2.78
C VAL A 153 1.80 19.49 4.19
N ASP A 154 0.50 19.41 4.46
CA ASP A 154 -0.12 19.85 5.71
C ASP A 154 -0.52 18.71 6.66
N SER A 155 -0.54 17.45 6.21
CA SER A 155 -0.96 16.30 7.00
C SER A 155 0.20 15.64 7.73
N ASP A 156 0.00 15.24 8.99
CA ASP A 156 0.99 14.48 9.76
C ASP A 156 0.91 12.96 9.54
N LEU A 157 -0.05 12.50 8.74
CA LEU A 157 -0.17 11.09 8.40
C LEU A 157 1.07 10.57 7.70
N LYS A 158 1.30 9.27 7.86
CA LYS A 158 2.44 8.54 7.29
C LYS A 158 1.99 7.60 6.20
N ILE A 159 2.86 7.38 5.23
CA ILE A 159 2.74 6.29 4.27
C ILE A 159 3.25 5.03 4.97
N VAL A 160 2.38 4.05 5.16
CA VAL A 160 2.71 2.79 5.86
C VAL A 160 2.85 1.60 4.91
N SER A 161 2.32 1.72 3.70
CA SER A 161 2.45 0.72 2.64
C SER A 161 2.12 1.32 1.28
N GLN A 162 2.47 0.61 0.21
CA GLN A 162 2.03 0.89 -1.15
C GLN A 162 1.28 -0.32 -1.73
N ILE A 163 0.46 -0.07 -2.75
CA ILE A 163 -0.29 -1.10 -3.47
C ILE A 163 -0.18 -0.82 -4.96
N ILE A 164 0.30 -1.78 -5.73
CA ILE A 164 0.35 -1.73 -7.19
C ILE A 164 -0.45 -2.92 -7.73
N PRO A 165 -1.78 -2.79 -7.85
CA PRO A 165 -2.59 -3.87 -8.39
C PRO A 165 -2.28 -4.05 -9.87
N PRO A 166 -2.17 -5.30 -10.38
CA PRO A 166 -2.10 -5.51 -11.82
C PRO A 166 -3.41 -5.03 -12.46
N ALA A 167 -3.28 -4.17 -13.47
CA ALA A 167 -4.42 -3.73 -14.25
C ALA A 167 -4.95 -4.91 -15.08
N ARG A 168 -6.10 -5.46 -14.68
CA ARG A 168 -6.81 -6.49 -15.44
C ARG A 168 -8.19 -5.96 -15.78
N GLN A 169 -8.33 -5.49 -17.00
CA GLN A 169 -9.64 -5.13 -17.55
C GLN A 169 -10.24 -6.37 -18.22
N ARG A 170 -11.53 -6.59 -18.02
CA ARG A 170 -12.26 -7.71 -18.61
C ARG A 170 -13.50 -7.17 -19.32
N LEU A 171 -13.63 -7.56 -20.58
CA LEU A 171 -14.88 -7.36 -21.29
C LEU A 171 -15.94 -8.30 -20.71
N MET A 172 -17.00 -7.73 -20.16
CA MET A 172 -18.14 -8.52 -19.69
C MET A 172 -19.26 -8.47 -20.72
N ILE A 173 -19.79 -9.61 -21.07
CA ILE A 173 -20.96 -9.78 -21.92
C ILE A 173 -22.04 -10.52 -21.14
N PRO A 174 -23.34 -10.29 -21.42
CA PRO A 174 -24.42 -11.07 -20.81
C PRO A 174 -24.22 -12.57 -21.01
N PRO A 175 -24.66 -13.42 -20.07
CA PRO A 175 -24.61 -14.86 -20.23
C PRO A 175 -25.27 -15.29 -21.55
N GLY A 176 -24.59 -16.11 -22.36
CA GLY A 176 -25.07 -16.55 -23.68
C GLY A 176 -24.90 -15.56 -24.83
N GLY A 177 -24.38 -14.36 -24.58
CA GLY A 177 -24.12 -13.36 -25.63
C GLY A 177 -22.90 -13.76 -26.50
N PRO A 178 -23.03 -13.78 -27.85
CA PRO A 178 -21.93 -14.16 -28.73
C PRO A 178 -20.88 -13.06 -28.82
N ARG A 179 -19.63 -13.36 -28.42
CA ARG A 179 -18.47 -12.43 -28.55
C ARG A 179 -18.28 -11.94 -30.00
N ALA A 180 -18.57 -12.79 -30.99
CA ALA A 180 -18.42 -12.48 -32.41
C ALA A 180 -19.39 -11.41 -32.94
N LYS A 181 -20.43 -11.01 -32.20
CA LYS A 181 -21.38 -9.99 -32.61
C LYS A 181 -21.09 -8.61 -32.06
N ILE A 182 -20.05 -8.44 -31.21
CA ILE A 182 -19.66 -7.14 -30.67
C ILE A 182 -18.92 -6.39 -31.79
N ARG A 183 -19.56 -5.41 -32.39
CA ARG A 183 -18.97 -4.56 -33.44
C ARG A 183 -18.42 -3.24 -32.89
N GLN A 184 -18.87 -2.80 -31.71
CA GLN A 184 -18.48 -1.55 -31.10
C GLN A 184 -18.51 -1.65 -29.58
N LEU A 185 -17.49 -1.12 -28.94
CA LEU A 185 -17.37 -1.08 -27.49
C LEU A 185 -17.24 0.37 -27.06
N TYR A 186 -18.20 0.83 -26.25
CA TYR A 186 -18.10 2.14 -25.60
C TYR A 186 -17.43 1.94 -24.26
N VAL A 187 -16.26 2.51 -24.11
CA VAL A 187 -15.49 2.45 -22.87
C VAL A 187 -15.12 3.87 -22.46
N HIS A 188 -14.91 4.07 -21.16
CA HIS A 188 -14.35 5.32 -20.70
C HIS A 188 -12.98 5.54 -21.38
N PRO A 189 -12.60 6.75 -21.85
CA PRO A 189 -11.31 7.01 -22.52
C PRO A 189 -10.09 6.52 -21.74
N ARG A 190 -10.23 6.37 -20.42
CA ARG A 190 -9.18 5.82 -19.52
C ARG A 190 -9.06 4.30 -19.55
N ILE A 191 -9.95 3.60 -20.25
CA ILE A 191 -9.89 2.14 -20.44
C ILE A 191 -9.23 1.88 -21.81
N GLN A 192 -8.18 2.58 -22.14
CA GLN A 192 -7.45 2.34 -23.39
C GLN A 192 -6.55 1.12 -23.29
N ASP A 193 -6.25 0.54 -24.46
CA ASP A 193 -5.55 -0.72 -24.75
C ASP A 193 -4.15 -0.89 -24.18
N ASN A 194 -3.77 -0.16 -23.15
CA ASN A 194 -2.46 -0.32 -22.53
C ASN A 194 -2.50 -1.38 -21.43
N ALA A 195 -2.11 -2.60 -21.80
CA ALA A 195 -1.98 -3.72 -20.86
C ALA A 195 -0.98 -3.45 -19.72
N ALA A 196 -0.18 -2.39 -19.83
CA ALA A 196 0.80 -1.94 -18.84
C ALA A 196 0.29 -0.79 -17.97
N ASN A 197 -0.98 -0.38 -18.07
CA ASN A 197 -1.51 0.67 -17.20
C ASN A 197 -1.57 0.19 -15.75
N ALA A 198 -0.74 0.76 -14.92
CA ALA A 198 -0.68 0.47 -13.47
C ALA A 198 -1.01 1.73 -12.68
N THR A 199 -1.85 1.60 -11.68
CA THR A 199 -2.10 2.66 -10.71
C THR A 199 -1.44 2.29 -9.39
N ARG A 200 -0.61 3.17 -8.86
CA ARG A 200 0.00 3.04 -7.54
C ARG A 200 -0.90 3.74 -6.52
N PHE A 201 -1.19 3.04 -5.43
CA PHE A 201 -1.93 3.55 -4.29
C PHE A 201 -1.03 3.58 -3.06
N LEU A 202 -1.31 4.52 -2.16
CA LEU A 202 -0.65 4.62 -0.86
C LEU A 202 -1.64 4.25 0.25
N VAL A 203 -1.12 3.57 1.26
CA VAL A 203 -1.82 3.33 2.51
C VAL A 203 -1.36 4.36 3.52
N LEU A 204 -2.32 5.13 4.03
CA LEU A 204 -2.12 6.16 5.04
C LEU A 204 -2.36 5.58 6.43
N GLY A 205 -1.51 5.93 7.38
CA GLY A 205 -1.65 5.58 8.79
C GLY A 205 -1.05 6.67 9.67
N ARG A 206 -1.06 6.46 10.98
CA ARG A 206 -0.55 7.45 11.96
C ARG A 206 0.90 7.18 12.36
N GLN A 207 1.35 5.95 12.27
CA GLN A 207 2.69 5.51 12.67
C GLN A 207 3.48 4.99 11.48
N CYS A 208 4.80 5.06 11.56
CA CYS A 208 5.68 4.48 10.55
C CYS A 208 5.80 2.98 10.73
N SER A 209 6.01 2.24 9.61
CA SER A 209 6.35 0.83 9.66
C SER A 209 7.81 0.65 10.11
N PRO A 210 8.15 -0.38 10.89
CA PRO A 210 9.54 -0.78 11.13
C PRO A 210 10.24 -1.29 9.87
N PRO A 211 11.59 -1.30 9.83
CA PRO A 211 12.36 -1.74 8.67
C PRO A 211 12.15 -3.22 8.35
N THR A 212 12.16 -3.54 7.06
CA THR A 212 12.07 -4.92 6.53
C THR A 212 13.35 -5.40 5.85
N GLY A 213 14.26 -4.47 5.53
CA GLY A 213 15.45 -4.72 4.73
C GLY A 213 15.25 -4.56 3.22
N ASP A 214 14.00 -4.47 2.77
CA ASP A 214 13.62 -4.08 1.40
C ASP A 214 12.50 -3.05 1.50
N ASP A 215 12.90 -1.79 1.72
CA ASP A 215 12.00 -0.70 2.02
C ASP A 215 12.15 0.45 1.03
N ARG A 216 11.11 1.27 0.96
CA ARG A 216 11.10 2.55 0.27
C ARG A 216 10.80 3.66 1.27
N THR A 217 11.51 4.77 1.15
CA THR A 217 11.25 5.99 1.92
C THR A 217 10.74 7.09 0.99
N SER A 218 9.62 7.71 1.38
CA SER A 218 9.07 8.89 0.72
C SER A 218 9.36 10.14 1.54
N LEU A 219 9.90 11.14 0.87
CA LEU A 219 10.30 12.43 1.46
C LEU A 219 9.58 13.58 0.78
N LEU A 220 9.28 14.62 1.54
CA LEU A 220 8.89 15.94 1.05
C LEU A 220 10.01 16.93 1.38
N VAL A 221 10.64 17.49 0.35
CA VAL A 221 11.77 18.41 0.48
C VAL A 221 11.37 19.77 -0.06
N SER A 222 11.46 20.82 0.77
CA SER A 222 11.23 22.20 0.35
C SER A 222 12.57 22.85 -0.02
N MET A 223 12.63 23.45 -1.20
CA MET A 223 13.85 24.13 -1.67
C MET A 223 13.58 25.61 -1.95
N ALA A 224 14.61 26.42 -1.73
CA ALA A 224 14.61 27.78 -2.21
C ALA A 224 14.82 27.79 -3.74
N ASP A 225 14.18 28.74 -4.44
CA ASP A 225 14.39 28.95 -5.86
C ASP A 225 15.73 29.65 -6.08
N LYS A 226 16.79 28.84 -6.19
CA LYS A 226 18.18 29.28 -6.41
C LYS A 226 18.89 28.33 -7.33
N ALA A 227 19.76 28.87 -8.18
CA ALA A 227 20.62 28.07 -9.04
C ALA A 227 21.37 26.98 -8.27
N GLY A 228 21.34 25.74 -8.75
CA GLY A 228 21.99 24.59 -8.12
C GLY A 228 21.27 24.00 -6.90
N ALA A 229 20.09 24.49 -6.46
CA ALA A 229 19.40 23.95 -5.30
C ALA A 229 19.02 22.46 -5.51
N LEU A 230 18.43 22.12 -6.64
CA LEU A 230 18.09 20.72 -6.98
C LEU A 230 19.33 19.84 -7.10
N HIS A 231 20.42 20.38 -7.68
CA HIS A 231 21.69 19.64 -7.80
C HIS A 231 22.23 19.22 -6.41
N ARG A 232 22.18 20.11 -5.39
CA ARG A 232 22.62 19.78 -4.03
C ARG A 232 21.78 18.66 -3.40
N VAL A 233 20.47 18.68 -3.63
CA VAL A 233 19.56 17.61 -3.16
C VAL A 233 19.95 16.28 -3.79
N ILE A 234 20.11 16.23 -5.12
CA ILE A 234 20.50 15.00 -5.86
C ILE A 234 21.91 14.53 -5.42
N ALA A 235 22.83 15.45 -5.20
CA ALA A 235 24.20 15.13 -4.75
C ALA A 235 24.23 14.44 -3.37
N ALA A 236 23.28 14.75 -2.46
CA ALA A 236 23.16 14.07 -1.17
C ALA A 236 22.88 12.57 -1.33
N PHE A 237 21.95 12.21 -2.22
CA PHE A 237 21.63 10.81 -2.52
C PHE A 237 22.82 10.07 -3.18
N ARG A 238 23.46 10.72 -4.15
CA ARG A 238 24.67 10.18 -4.80
C ARG A 238 25.80 9.94 -3.77
N HIS A 239 26.04 10.91 -2.89
CA HIS A 239 27.09 10.80 -1.85
C HIS A 239 26.86 9.60 -0.93
N CYS A 240 25.60 9.31 -0.59
CA CYS A 240 25.24 8.18 0.25
C CYS A 240 24.98 6.88 -0.53
N GLN A 241 25.12 6.90 -1.87
CA GLN A 241 24.83 5.76 -2.75
C GLN A 241 23.41 5.19 -2.56
N ILE A 242 22.43 6.08 -2.47
CA ILE A 242 21.01 5.76 -2.39
C ILE A 242 20.39 6.04 -3.76
N ASN A 243 19.64 5.05 -4.27
CA ASN A 243 18.88 5.21 -5.50
C ASN A 243 17.60 5.99 -5.24
N MET A 244 17.36 7.03 -6.04
CA MET A 244 16.08 7.72 -6.10
C MET A 244 15.19 7.05 -7.14
N THR A 245 14.02 6.59 -6.73
CA THR A 245 13.06 5.91 -7.61
C THR A 245 12.01 6.87 -8.17
N LYS A 246 11.84 8.05 -7.55
CA LYS A 246 10.93 9.10 -8.00
C LYS A 246 11.38 10.47 -7.54
N ILE A 247 11.15 11.46 -8.39
CA ILE A 247 11.22 12.89 -8.05
C ILE A 247 10.08 13.62 -8.75
N GLU A 248 9.25 14.34 -7.97
CA GLU A 248 8.09 15.05 -8.50
C GLU A 248 8.06 16.47 -7.93
N PRO A 249 8.22 17.51 -8.76
CA PRO A 249 8.14 18.90 -8.35
C PRO A 249 6.68 19.35 -8.15
N ARG A 250 6.44 20.10 -7.09
CA ARG A 250 5.13 20.72 -6.79
C ARG A 250 5.29 22.19 -6.40
N PRO A 251 4.60 23.12 -7.06
CA PRO A 251 4.59 24.52 -6.63
C PRO A 251 3.90 24.66 -5.27
N GLY A 252 4.48 25.43 -4.36
CA GLY A 252 3.92 25.68 -3.05
C GLY A 252 2.69 26.58 -3.12
N ARG A 253 1.55 26.15 -2.59
CA ARG A 253 0.28 26.89 -2.61
C ARG A 253 0.29 28.14 -1.72
N ARG A 254 1.06 28.16 -0.62
CA ARG A 254 1.03 29.22 0.40
C ARG A 254 2.05 30.34 0.21
N LYS A 255 3.11 30.12 -0.56
CA LYS A 255 4.11 31.14 -0.90
C LYS A 255 4.49 30.98 -2.36
N ALA A 256 4.29 32.03 -3.15
CA ALA A 256 4.76 32.10 -4.52
C ALA A 256 6.27 31.74 -4.57
N TRP A 257 6.67 30.97 -5.58
CA TRP A 257 8.07 30.62 -5.85
C TRP A 257 8.77 29.69 -4.83
N LYS A 258 8.05 28.99 -3.96
CA LYS A 258 8.57 27.85 -3.21
C LYS A 258 8.14 26.55 -3.88
N TYR A 259 9.10 25.68 -4.17
CA TYR A 259 8.85 24.35 -4.69
C TYR A 259 9.00 23.32 -3.58
N PHE A 260 8.09 22.36 -3.60
CA PHE A 260 8.21 21.11 -2.85
C PHE A 260 8.57 20.01 -3.83
N PHE A 261 9.46 19.13 -3.42
CA PHE A 261 9.81 17.93 -4.18
C PHE A 261 9.41 16.71 -3.39
N PHE A 262 8.58 15.89 -3.99
CA PHE A 262 8.31 14.55 -3.49
C PHE A 262 9.37 13.63 -4.06
N ILE A 263 10.09 12.93 -3.17
CA ILE A 263 11.21 12.07 -3.52
C ILE A 263 10.96 10.71 -2.90
N ASP A 264 10.94 9.66 -3.71
CA ASP A 264 11.01 8.30 -3.23
C ASP A 264 12.43 7.78 -3.42
N CYS A 265 12.94 7.07 -2.43
CA CYS A 265 14.26 6.44 -2.48
C CYS A 265 14.22 5.04 -1.84
N ASP A 266 15.17 4.21 -2.23
CA ASP A 266 15.34 2.88 -1.68
C ASP A 266 15.93 2.94 -0.26
N GLY A 267 15.47 2.04 0.62
CA GLY A 267 15.89 1.90 2.00
C GLY A 267 14.93 2.53 3.01
N HIS A 268 15.13 2.19 4.27
CA HIS A 268 14.33 2.67 5.40
C HIS A 268 14.97 3.90 6.06
N VAL A 269 14.17 4.83 6.59
CA VAL A 269 14.69 6.04 7.26
C VAL A 269 15.61 5.74 8.46
N GLN A 270 15.47 4.59 9.09
CA GLN A 270 16.35 4.12 10.17
C GLN A 270 17.67 3.52 9.67
N ASP A 271 17.80 3.27 8.37
CA ASP A 271 19.07 2.81 7.80
C ASP A 271 20.09 3.94 7.85
N ARG A 272 21.32 3.62 8.23
CA ARG A 272 22.42 4.59 8.38
C ARG A 272 22.61 5.46 7.13
N LYS A 273 22.46 4.89 5.93
CA LYS A 273 22.60 5.62 4.67
C LYS A 273 21.46 6.60 4.46
N VAL A 274 20.20 6.17 4.64
CA VAL A 274 19.01 7.01 4.44
C VAL A 274 18.95 8.11 5.49
N SER A 275 19.22 7.79 6.76
CA SER A 275 19.31 8.76 7.85
C SER A 275 20.37 9.85 7.54
N LYS A 276 21.54 9.45 6.98
CA LYS A 276 22.56 10.42 6.54
C LYS A 276 22.07 11.31 5.40
N VAL A 277 21.33 10.76 4.42
CA VAL A 277 20.71 11.58 3.35
C VAL A 277 19.76 12.61 3.95
N VAL A 278 18.85 12.18 4.84
CA VAL A 278 17.89 13.10 5.48
C VAL A 278 18.64 14.23 6.20
N ALA A 279 19.67 13.93 7.00
CA ALA A 279 20.47 14.94 7.69
C ALA A 279 21.21 15.90 6.73
N LEU A 280 21.69 15.42 5.59
CA LEU A 280 22.30 16.28 4.56
C LEU A 280 21.24 17.19 3.91
N LEU A 281 20.07 16.63 3.59
CA LEU A 281 18.96 17.40 3.02
C LEU A 281 18.46 18.50 3.97
N GLU A 282 18.39 18.24 5.28
CA GLU A 282 18.01 19.24 6.29
C GLU A 282 18.97 20.42 6.34
N ARG A 283 20.27 20.21 6.07
CA ARG A 283 21.28 21.27 5.99
C ARG A 283 21.20 22.08 4.70
N GLU A 284 20.90 21.41 3.60
CA GLU A 284 20.94 22.00 2.24
C GLU A 284 19.59 22.57 1.77
N SER A 285 18.48 22.14 2.38
CA SER A 285 17.12 22.51 2.00
C SER A 285 16.39 23.25 3.13
N GLY A 286 15.29 23.94 2.79
CA GLY A 286 14.54 24.73 3.78
C GLY A 286 13.73 23.89 4.76
N ARG A 287 13.22 22.73 4.37
CA ARG A 287 12.44 21.80 5.20
C ARG A 287 12.44 20.42 4.56
N VAL A 288 12.71 19.42 5.36
CA VAL A 288 12.55 18.01 5.01
C VAL A 288 11.47 17.40 5.89
N LYS A 289 10.57 16.64 5.30
CA LYS A 289 9.54 15.88 6.01
C LYS A 289 9.57 14.45 5.53
N VAL A 290 9.81 13.52 6.43
CA VAL A 290 9.66 12.08 6.16
C VAL A 290 8.18 11.74 6.13
N LEU A 291 7.67 11.37 4.96
CA LEU A 291 6.27 10.99 4.75
C LEU A 291 6.02 9.56 5.21
N GLY A 292 7.01 8.70 5.12
CA GLY A 292 6.97 7.33 5.60
C GLY A 292 8.08 6.48 5.00
N SER A 293 8.39 5.38 5.71
CA SER A 293 9.19 4.28 5.19
C SER A 293 8.34 3.02 5.29
N TYR A 294 8.31 2.23 4.25
CA TYR A 294 7.38 1.11 4.11
C TYR A 294 7.97 0.03 3.20
N PRO A 295 7.52 -1.25 3.36
CA PRO A 295 8.02 -2.35 2.54
C PRO A 295 7.86 -2.07 1.04
N ASN A 296 8.91 -2.34 0.28
CA ASN A 296 8.91 -2.23 -1.18
C ASN A 296 8.24 -3.47 -1.79
N THR A 297 6.94 -3.64 -1.54
CA THR A 297 6.15 -4.75 -2.07
C THR A 297 5.50 -4.36 -3.38
N GLU A 298 5.72 -5.17 -4.41
CA GLU A 298 4.96 -5.15 -5.66
C GLU A 298 3.57 -5.78 -5.50
#